data_a79bf9caa3972a21c2754105ce01cca1
#
_entry.id   a79bf9caa3972a21c2754105ce01cca1
#
_cell.length_a   1.000
_cell.length_b   1.000
_cell.length_c   1.000
_cell.angle_alpha   90.00
_cell.angle_beta   90.00
_cell.angle_gamma   90.00
#
_symmetry.space_group_name_H-M   'P 1'
#
loop_
_entity.id
_entity.type
_entity.pdbx_description
1 polymer ?
#
loop_
_entity_poly.entity_id
_entity_poly.type
_entity_poly.pdbx_seq_one_letter_code
_entity_poly.pdbx_strand_id
1 'polypeptide(L)'
;LRWFRNGYPVEARHARDVFTVDDSGLFSRTSVLTLEDATPTAHPPNLRCEVSWFQSADVERRFAAAATPAVYRPPELRVFFEGGEAVCEARCVPERVSLRWTVRDGAAPSRTEQSGVCAERPGLVNMRGVRLLSAIDGPVDYTCTATGYPAPLPEFSATATHDASPSLIGSPVIVSV
;
A
#
# COMPACT_ATOMS: atom_id res chain seq x y z
N LEU A 1 6.73 31.06 -4.67
CA LEU A 1 5.80 30.03 -4.21
C LEU A 1 5.90 29.90 -2.68
N ARG A 2 4.79 29.70 -2.02
CA ARG A 2 4.72 29.48 -0.58
C ARG A 2 3.87 28.25 -0.29
N TRP A 3 4.31 27.44 0.66
CA TRP A 3 3.58 26.29 1.12
C TRP A 3 2.95 26.53 2.48
N PHE A 4 1.75 25.98 2.67
CA PHE A 4 1.02 25.99 3.93
C PHE A 4 0.59 24.57 4.30
N ARG A 5 0.67 24.24 5.59
CA ARG A 5 0.18 22.97 6.14
C ARG A 5 -0.88 23.32 7.20
N ASN A 6 -2.12 22.90 6.98
CA ASN A 6 -3.27 23.22 7.85
C ASN A 6 -3.43 24.74 8.10
N GLY A 7 -3.14 25.58 7.08
CA GLY A 7 -3.22 27.03 7.16
C GLY A 7 -1.96 27.72 7.71
N TYR A 8 -0.99 27.00 8.26
CA TYR A 8 0.27 27.55 8.77
C TYR A 8 1.36 27.51 7.70
N PRO A 9 2.19 28.55 7.57
CA PRO A 9 3.29 28.56 6.60
C PRO A 9 4.31 27.47 6.93
N VAL A 10 4.80 26.80 5.89
CA VAL A 10 5.87 25.81 5.99
C VAL A 10 7.20 26.52 5.80
N GLU A 11 8.20 26.11 6.58
CA GLU A 11 9.55 26.67 6.49
C GLU A 11 10.19 26.38 5.12
N ALA A 12 10.93 27.33 4.58
CA ALA A 12 11.52 27.24 3.25
C ALA A 12 12.49 26.05 3.07
N ARG A 13 13.12 25.57 4.14
CA ARG A 13 14.03 24.40 4.11
C ARG A 13 13.35 23.10 3.67
N HIS A 14 12.04 22.98 3.83
CA HIS A 14 11.26 21.79 3.42
C HIS A 14 10.76 21.88 1.98
N ALA A 15 11.00 23.00 1.30
CA ALA A 15 10.58 23.21 -0.07
C ALA A 15 11.79 23.45 -0.99
N ARG A 16 11.79 22.77 -2.13
CA ARG A 16 12.78 22.95 -3.17
C ARG A 16 12.12 23.54 -4.42
N ASP A 17 12.65 24.63 -4.90
CA ASP A 17 12.20 25.27 -6.13
C ASP A 17 13.13 24.94 -7.30
N VAL A 18 12.54 24.64 -8.45
CA VAL A 18 13.23 24.43 -9.71
C VAL A 18 12.67 25.43 -10.72
N PHE A 19 13.57 26.13 -11.40
CA PHE A 19 13.24 27.06 -12.46
C PHE A 19 13.66 26.47 -13.80
N THR A 20 12.79 26.55 -14.78
CA THR A 20 13.07 26.17 -16.16
C THR A 20 12.63 27.28 -17.10
N VAL A 21 13.29 27.40 -18.22
CA VAL A 21 12.95 28.30 -19.33
C VAL A 21 12.75 27.42 -20.55
N ASP A 22 11.63 27.57 -21.24
CA ASP A 22 11.37 26.83 -22.47
C ASP A 22 11.98 27.55 -23.68
N ASP A 23 11.91 26.92 -24.86
CA ASP A 23 12.43 27.45 -26.11
C ASP A 23 11.77 28.76 -26.58
N SER A 24 10.58 29.07 -26.05
CA SER A 24 9.86 30.31 -26.30
C SER A 24 10.23 31.43 -25.32
N GLY A 25 11.10 31.15 -24.35
CA GLY A 25 11.53 32.10 -23.32
C GLY A 25 10.54 32.21 -22.16
N LEU A 26 9.54 31.33 -22.04
CA LEU A 26 8.65 31.31 -20.93
C LEU A 26 9.28 30.64 -19.71
N PHE A 27 9.08 31.27 -18.56
CA PHE A 27 9.59 30.74 -17.28
C PHE A 27 8.56 29.81 -16.62
N SER A 28 9.02 28.65 -16.23
CA SER A 28 8.28 27.73 -15.37
C SER A 28 8.97 27.60 -14.01
N ARG A 29 8.18 27.59 -12.94
CA ARG A 29 8.67 27.35 -11.58
C ARG A 29 7.90 26.19 -10.96
N THR A 30 8.63 25.14 -10.61
CA THR A 30 8.12 23.98 -9.89
C THR A 30 8.63 24.03 -8.46
N SER A 31 7.74 23.88 -7.48
CA SER A 31 8.12 23.78 -6.08
C SER A 31 7.72 22.41 -5.55
N VAL A 32 8.66 21.71 -4.94
CA VAL A 32 8.46 20.39 -4.33
C VAL A 32 8.56 20.53 -2.82
N LEU A 33 7.48 20.20 -2.12
CA LEU A 33 7.45 20.13 -0.65
C LEU A 33 7.78 18.71 -0.22
N THR A 34 8.79 18.55 0.64
CA THR A 34 9.14 17.28 1.28
C THR A 34 8.56 17.24 2.69
N LEU A 35 7.81 16.19 2.97
CA LEU A 35 7.25 15.91 4.30
C LEU A 35 8.07 14.78 4.93
N GLU A 36 9.01 15.11 5.82
CA GLU A 36 9.94 14.13 6.41
C GLU A 36 9.24 13.13 7.33
N ASP A 37 8.27 13.55 8.12
CA ASP A 37 7.59 12.72 9.12
C ASP A 37 6.12 12.45 8.75
N ALA A 38 5.86 12.12 7.47
CA ALA A 38 4.51 11.81 7.03
C ALA A 38 4.06 10.47 7.62
N THR A 39 3.28 10.52 8.70
CA THR A 39 2.64 9.34 9.29
C THR A 39 1.20 9.22 8.80
N PRO A 40 0.69 7.98 8.59
CA PRO A 40 -0.72 7.77 8.34
C PRO A 40 -1.54 8.33 9.52
N THR A 41 -2.44 9.24 9.25
CA THR A 41 -3.32 9.84 10.26
C THR A 41 -4.77 9.76 9.79
N ALA A 42 -5.71 9.70 10.75
CA ALA A 42 -7.15 9.81 10.46
C ALA A 42 -7.50 11.18 9.84
N HIS A 43 -6.66 12.19 10.09
CA HIS A 43 -6.82 13.55 9.58
C HIS A 43 -5.57 13.96 8.80
N PRO A 44 -5.48 13.61 7.50
CA PRO A 44 -4.35 14.00 6.68
C PRO A 44 -4.26 15.53 6.58
N PRO A 45 -3.04 16.09 6.54
CA PRO A 45 -2.87 17.52 6.50
C PRO A 45 -3.40 18.12 5.21
N ASN A 46 -4.08 19.25 5.29
CA ASN A 46 -4.37 20.07 4.13
C ASN A 46 -3.09 20.82 3.73
N LEU A 47 -2.59 20.54 2.53
CA LEU A 47 -1.45 21.23 1.95
C LEU A 47 -1.95 22.23 0.91
N ARG A 48 -1.49 23.47 0.99
CA ARG A 48 -1.80 24.53 0.04
C ARG A 48 -0.51 25.13 -0.49
N CYS A 49 -0.38 25.17 -1.82
CA CYS A 49 0.66 25.92 -2.51
C CYS A 49 0.05 27.24 -3.04
N GLU A 50 0.70 28.34 -2.74
CA GLU A 50 0.28 29.67 -3.19
C GLU A 50 1.41 30.31 -4.02
N VAL A 51 1.04 30.87 -5.16
CA VAL A 51 1.88 31.71 -5.97
C VAL A 51 1.35 33.15 -5.91
N SER A 52 2.23 34.08 -5.70
CA SER A 52 1.92 35.51 -5.84
C SER A 52 2.89 36.18 -6.81
N TRP A 53 2.38 37.12 -7.58
CA TRP A 53 3.19 37.96 -8.47
C TRP A 53 2.58 39.36 -8.59
N PHE A 54 3.37 40.32 -8.94
CA PHE A 54 2.90 41.67 -9.20
C PHE A 54 2.61 41.81 -10.70
N GLN A 55 1.38 42.15 -11.03
CA GLN A 55 0.97 42.48 -12.39
C GLN A 55 1.39 43.93 -12.75
N SER A 56 1.42 44.82 -11.75
CA SER A 56 1.93 46.18 -11.77
C SER A 56 2.46 46.53 -10.39
N ALA A 57 3.08 47.70 -10.22
CA ALA A 57 3.67 48.11 -8.94
C ALA A 57 2.71 47.97 -7.73
N ASP A 58 1.39 48.17 -7.97
CA ASP A 58 0.39 48.19 -6.91
C ASP A 58 -0.61 47.03 -6.95
N VAL A 59 -0.50 46.11 -7.92
CA VAL A 59 -1.46 45.03 -8.11
C VAL A 59 -0.80 43.67 -7.94
N GLU A 60 -0.91 43.12 -6.72
CA GLU A 60 -0.55 41.73 -6.44
C GLU A 60 -1.67 40.76 -6.89
N ARG A 61 -1.30 39.73 -7.61
CA ARG A 61 -2.16 38.60 -7.97
C ARG A 61 -1.73 37.37 -7.20
N ARG A 62 -2.71 36.57 -6.80
CA ARG A 62 -2.47 35.32 -6.07
C ARG A 62 -3.29 34.20 -6.65
N PHE A 63 -2.65 33.03 -6.77
CA PHE A 63 -3.33 31.76 -7.02
C PHE A 63 -2.92 30.76 -5.96
N ALA A 64 -3.83 29.86 -5.61
CA ALA A 64 -3.57 28.78 -4.69
C ALA A 64 -4.17 27.47 -5.19
N ALA A 65 -3.46 26.39 -4.99
CA ALA A 65 -3.94 25.03 -5.12
C ALA A 65 -3.80 24.31 -3.79
N ALA A 66 -4.78 23.49 -3.43
CA ALA A 66 -4.76 22.71 -2.21
C ALA A 66 -4.93 21.22 -2.51
N ALA A 67 -4.29 20.39 -1.71
CA ALA A 67 -4.38 18.95 -1.75
C ALA A 67 -4.33 18.37 -0.34
N THR A 68 -5.02 17.26 -0.15
CA THR A 68 -4.99 16.49 1.09
C THR A 68 -4.34 15.14 0.77
N PRO A 69 -3.00 14.99 0.98
CA PRO A 69 -2.31 13.77 0.64
C PRO A 69 -2.73 12.63 1.57
N ALA A 70 -3.04 11.48 1.00
CA ALA A 70 -3.22 10.26 1.76
C ALA A 70 -1.85 9.60 1.98
N VAL A 71 -1.53 9.29 3.23
CA VAL A 71 -0.29 8.62 3.60
C VAL A 71 -0.61 7.17 3.94
N TYR A 72 0.05 6.24 3.25
CA TYR A 72 -0.10 4.81 3.46
C TYR A 72 1.22 4.23 3.98
N ARG A 73 1.11 3.21 4.82
CA ARG A 73 2.25 2.35 5.15
C ARG A 73 2.12 1.04 4.38
N PRO A 74 3.24 0.35 4.12
CA PRO A 74 3.18 -1.04 3.70
C PRO A 74 2.30 -1.83 4.66
N PRO A 75 1.40 -2.70 4.17
CA PRO A 75 0.60 -3.57 5.03
C PRO A 75 1.50 -4.58 5.73
N GLU A 76 1.09 -5.00 6.92
CA GLU A 76 1.65 -6.20 7.53
C GLU A 76 0.95 -7.40 6.88
N LEU A 77 1.66 -8.04 5.93
CA LEU A 77 1.21 -9.23 5.23
C LEU A 77 1.83 -10.48 5.86
N ARG A 78 1.00 -11.48 6.15
CA ARG A 78 1.44 -12.79 6.64
C ARG A 78 0.76 -13.88 5.84
N VAL A 79 1.53 -14.88 5.40
CA VAL A 79 1.03 -16.10 4.79
C VAL A 79 1.39 -17.26 5.70
N PHE A 80 0.40 -18.10 6.01
CA PHE A 80 0.58 -19.30 6.82
C PHE A 80 -0.41 -20.39 6.38
N PHE A 81 -0.29 -21.59 6.95
CA PHE A 81 -1.09 -22.75 6.56
C PHE A 81 -1.87 -23.26 7.75
N GLU A 82 -3.18 -23.45 7.56
CA GLU A 82 -4.09 -23.90 8.60
C GLU A 82 -5.25 -24.71 7.99
N GLY A 83 -5.56 -25.87 8.56
CA GLY A 83 -6.77 -26.65 8.20
C GLY A 83 -6.86 -27.07 6.73
N GLY A 84 -5.72 -27.28 6.04
CA GLY A 84 -5.71 -27.61 4.60
C GLY A 84 -5.85 -26.41 3.68
N GLU A 85 -5.70 -25.22 4.22
CA GLU A 85 -5.80 -23.95 3.51
C GLU A 85 -4.51 -23.11 3.65
N ALA A 86 -4.16 -22.37 2.63
CA ALA A 86 -3.23 -21.24 2.70
C ALA A 86 -4.02 -19.99 3.11
N VAL A 87 -3.58 -19.34 4.18
CA VAL A 87 -4.23 -18.15 4.74
C VAL A 87 -3.31 -16.96 4.58
N CYS A 88 -3.83 -15.86 4.06
CA CYS A 88 -3.17 -14.57 3.97
C CYS A 88 -3.88 -13.58 4.87
N GLU A 89 -3.17 -12.97 5.79
CA GLU A 89 -3.67 -11.86 6.59
C GLU A 89 -2.98 -10.57 6.18
N ALA A 90 -3.77 -9.52 5.96
CA ALA A 90 -3.31 -8.16 5.74
C ALA A 90 -3.89 -7.25 6.82
N ARG A 91 -3.04 -6.69 7.66
CA ARG A 91 -3.46 -5.84 8.76
C ARG A 91 -3.41 -4.37 8.41
N CYS A 92 -4.44 -3.64 8.87
CA CYS A 92 -4.53 -2.19 8.77
C CYS A 92 -4.38 -1.66 7.33
N VAL A 93 -5.13 -2.24 6.41
CA VAL A 93 -5.19 -1.87 5.00
C VAL A 93 -6.41 -1.00 4.70
N PRO A 94 -6.39 -0.14 3.67
CA PRO A 94 -7.59 0.54 3.17
C PRO A 94 -8.68 -0.47 2.77
N GLU A 95 -9.95 -0.14 3.00
CA GLU A 95 -11.10 -1.02 2.70
C GLU A 95 -11.16 -1.48 1.23
N ARG A 96 -10.64 -0.67 0.31
CA ARG A 96 -10.57 -1.00 -1.13
C ARG A 96 -9.48 -1.99 -1.51
N VAL A 97 -8.59 -2.37 -0.58
CA VAL A 97 -7.54 -3.36 -0.84
C VAL A 97 -8.18 -4.74 -0.96
N SER A 98 -7.72 -5.51 -1.92
CA SER A 98 -8.07 -6.91 -2.10
C SER A 98 -6.82 -7.79 -2.07
N LEU A 99 -6.99 -9.07 -1.75
CA LEU A 99 -5.90 -10.04 -1.68
C LEU A 99 -6.00 -10.98 -2.89
N ARG A 100 -4.90 -11.10 -3.62
CA ARG A 100 -4.78 -11.99 -4.79
C ARG A 100 -3.72 -13.06 -4.53
N TRP A 101 -4.04 -14.29 -4.86
CA TRP A 101 -3.12 -15.40 -4.79
C TRP A 101 -2.40 -15.66 -6.12
N THR A 102 -1.12 -15.97 -6.04
CA THR A 102 -0.32 -16.50 -7.14
C THR A 102 0.33 -17.80 -6.66
N VAL A 103 0.00 -18.91 -7.33
CA VAL A 103 0.51 -20.26 -7.04
C VAL A 103 0.75 -20.97 -8.35
N ARG A 104 1.74 -21.84 -8.42
CA ARG A 104 2.10 -22.54 -9.67
C ARG A 104 1.09 -23.57 -10.14
N ASP A 105 0.17 -23.99 -9.32
CA ASP A 105 -0.82 -25.04 -9.59
C ASP A 105 -2.07 -24.57 -10.37
N GLY A 106 -2.10 -23.32 -10.80
CA GLY A 106 -3.23 -22.74 -11.51
C GLY A 106 -4.28 -22.07 -10.62
N ALA A 107 -5.52 -21.95 -11.12
CA ALA A 107 -6.59 -21.20 -10.47
C ALA A 107 -7.42 -22.10 -9.55
N ALA A 108 -6.99 -22.31 -8.32
CA ALA A 108 -7.89 -22.87 -7.30
C ALA A 108 -8.82 -21.80 -6.73
N PRO A 109 -10.00 -22.16 -6.22
CA PRO A 109 -10.91 -21.25 -5.58
C PRO A 109 -10.23 -20.50 -4.43
N SER A 110 -10.39 -19.21 -4.39
CA SER A 110 -9.93 -18.35 -3.30
C SER A 110 -11.04 -17.40 -2.90
N ARG A 111 -11.08 -17.06 -1.62
CA ARG A 111 -12.00 -16.06 -1.08
C ARG A 111 -11.22 -15.01 -0.31
N THR A 112 -11.72 -13.78 -0.35
CA THR A 112 -11.21 -12.68 0.46
C THR A 112 -12.37 -12.08 1.23
N GLU A 113 -12.16 -11.84 2.52
CA GLU A 113 -13.14 -11.25 3.41
C GLU A 113 -12.49 -10.23 4.34
N GLN A 114 -13.27 -9.27 4.78
CA GLN A 114 -12.85 -8.39 5.86
C GLN A 114 -12.96 -9.14 7.18
N SER A 115 -11.84 -9.31 7.89
CA SER A 115 -11.76 -10.05 9.15
C SER A 115 -11.93 -9.17 10.39
N GLY A 116 -11.96 -7.85 10.20
CA GLY A 116 -12.17 -6.89 11.30
C GLY A 116 -11.76 -5.48 10.95
N VAL A 117 -11.86 -4.59 11.92
CA VAL A 117 -11.35 -3.22 11.84
C VAL A 117 -9.95 -3.14 12.45
N CYS A 118 -9.13 -2.22 11.95
CA CYS A 118 -7.82 -1.99 12.56
C CYS A 118 -7.97 -1.22 13.87
N ALA A 119 -7.69 -1.88 15.00
CA ALA A 119 -7.80 -1.27 16.32
C ALA A 119 -6.85 -0.07 16.52
N GLU A 120 -5.68 -0.13 15.88
CA GLU A 120 -4.64 0.90 16.03
C GLU A 120 -4.90 2.13 15.14
N ARG A 121 -5.76 2.00 14.10
CA ARG A 121 -5.96 3.06 13.09
C ARG A 121 -7.39 3.06 12.60
N PRO A 122 -8.20 4.02 13.04
CA PRO A 122 -9.56 4.22 12.55
C PRO A 122 -9.59 4.40 11.03
N GLY A 123 -10.58 3.79 10.36
CA GLY A 123 -10.77 3.87 8.92
C GLY A 123 -9.95 2.87 8.10
N LEU A 124 -9.15 2.02 8.76
CA LEU A 124 -8.50 0.86 8.13
C LEU A 124 -9.12 -0.44 8.60
N VAL A 125 -8.97 -1.48 7.79
CA VAL A 125 -9.55 -2.81 8.04
C VAL A 125 -8.48 -3.89 8.03
N ASN A 126 -8.80 -5.04 8.60
CA ASN A 126 -8.02 -6.25 8.44
C ASN A 126 -8.70 -7.14 7.40
N MET A 127 -7.91 -7.67 6.47
CA MET A 127 -8.39 -8.55 5.41
C MET A 127 -7.82 -9.95 5.59
N ARG A 128 -8.63 -10.96 5.28
CA ARG A 128 -8.21 -12.36 5.27
C ARG A 128 -8.51 -12.96 3.90
N GLY A 129 -7.48 -13.49 3.24
CA GLY A 129 -7.58 -14.24 2.00
C GLY A 129 -7.32 -15.71 2.28
N VAL A 130 -8.16 -16.60 1.74
CA VAL A 130 -8.04 -18.04 1.96
C VAL A 130 -8.06 -18.76 0.62
N ARG A 131 -7.20 -19.77 0.46
CA ARG A 131 -7.10 -20.63 -0.71
C ARG A 131 -6.85 -22.07 -0.28
N LEU A 132 -7.49 -23.04 -0.92
CA LEU A 132 -7.20 -24.46 -0.70
C LEU A 132 -5.75 -24.78 -1.10
N LEU A 133 -5.13 -25.66 -0.32
CA LEU A 133 -3.80 -26.18 -0.64
C LEU A 133 -3.86 -27.02 -1.92
N SER A 134 -2.77 -26.95 -2.68
CA SER A 134 -2.56 -27.79 -3.86
C SER A 134 -2.38 -29.25 -3.47
N ALA A 135 -2.89 -30.14 -4.29
CA ALA A 135 -2.67 -31.58 -4.18
C ALA A 135 -1.35 -32.04 -4.86
N ILE A 136 -0.50 -31.09 -5.25
CA ILE A 136 0.78 -31.40 -5.91
C ILE A 136 1.79 -31.86 -4.87
N ASP A 137 2.50 -32.95 -5.14
CA ASP A 137 3.59 -33.43 -4.29
C ASP A 137 4.78 -32.49 -4.33
N GLY A 138 5.41 -32.26 -3.18
CA GLY A 138 6.58 -31.43 -3.02
C GLY A 138 6.29 -29.97 -2.61
N PRO A 139 7.33 -29.13 -2.55
CA PRO A 139 7.22 -27.77 -2.08
C PRO A 139 6.47 -26.87 -3.07
N VAL A 140 5.44 -26.18 -2.60
CA VAL A 140 4.62 -25.24 -3.36
C VAL A 140 4.67 -23.86 -2.68
N ASP A 141 5.03 -22.84 -3.46
CA ASP A 141 5.04 -21.44 -3.01
C ASP A 141 3.67 -20.80 -3.18
N TYR A 142 3.18 -20.23 -2.09
CA TYR A 142 1.94 -19.47 -2.03
C TYR A 142 2.28 -18.00 -1.84
N THR A 143 2.08 -17.20 -2.88
CA THR A 143 2.29 -15.75 -2.82
C THR A 143 0.95 -15.04 -2.74
N CYS A 144 0.76 -14.28 -1.69
CA CYS A 144 -0.38 -13.38 -1.50
C CYS A 144 0.04 -11.94 -1.81
N THR A 145 -0.74 -11.28 -2.65
CA THR A 145 -0.49 -9.88 -3.06
C THR A 145 -1.66 -9.00 -2.66
N ALA A 146 -1.39 -7.96 -1.90
CA ALA A 146 -2.34 -6.89 -1.59
C ALA A 146 -2.36 -5.88 -2.73
N THR A 147 -3.51 -5.77 -3.40
CA THR A 147 -3.75 -4.89 -4.55
C THR A 147 -4.76 -3.80 -4.21
N GLY A 148 -4.89 -2.76 -5.04
CA GLY A 148 -5.88 -1.68 -4.85
C GLY A 148 -5.34 -0.47 -4.09
N TYR A 149 -4.04 -0.39 -3.85
CA TYR A 149 -3.41 0.84 -3.40
C TYR A 149 -3.41 1.89 -4.52
N PRO A 150 -3.54 3.19 -4.19
CA PRO A 150 -3.48 4.24 -5.20
C PRO A 150 -2.06 4.39 -5.76
N ALA A 151 -1.96 4.66 -7.07
CA ALA A 151 -0.68 5.02 -7.68
C ALA A 151 -0.08 6.27 -6.97
N PRO A 152 1.26 6.35 -6.81
CA PRO A 152 2.29 5.47 -7.35
C PRO A 152 2.72 4.32 -6.41
N LEU A 153 1.89 3.95 -5.43
CA LEU A 153 2.26 2.90 -4.48
C LEU A 153 2.38 1.54 -5.18
N PRO A 154 3.40 0.74 -4.84
CA PRO A 154 3.55 -0.61 -5.39
C PRO A 154 2.49 -1.56 -4.82
N GLU A 155 2.31 -2.70 -5.46
CA GLU A 155 1.66 -3.84 -4.84
C GLU A 155 2.59 -4.46 -3.79
N PHE A 156 2.02 -4.96 -2.69
CA PHE A 156 2.77 -5.58 -1.61
C PHE A 156 2.50 -7.07 -1.58
N SER A 157 3.54 -7.89 -1.44
CA SER A 157 3.41 -9.35 -1.47
C SER A 157 4.12 -10.02 -0.31
N ALA A 158 3.57 -11.16 0.11
CA ALA A 158 4.20 -12.09 1.04
C ALA A 158 4.11 -13.50 0.46
N THR A 159 5.14 -14.31 0.68
CA THR A 159 5.21 -15.68 0.18
C THR A 159 5.55 -16.63 1.31
N ALA A 160 4.89 -17.80 1.33
CA ALA A 160 5.27 -18.93 2.17
C ALA A 160 5.23 -20.23 1.35
N THR A 161 6.14 -21.14 1.66
CA THR A 161 6.25 -22.44 1.02
C THR A 161 5.54 -23.49 1.87
N HIS A 162 4.63 -24.24 1.27
CA HIS A 162 4.03 -25.44 1.87
C HIS A 162 4.69 -26.67 1.27
N ASP A 163 5.21 -27.55 2.11
CA ASP A 163 5.76 -28.83 1.70
C ASP A 163 4.74 -29.94 2.02
N ALA A 164 4.05 -30.38 0.98
CA ALA A 164 3.18 -31.54 1.06
C ALA A 164 4.03 -32.81 1.01
N SER A 165 4.85 -33.05 2.05
CA SER A 165 5.52 -34.34 2.19
C SER A 165 4.44 -35.41 2.31
N PRO A 166 4.46 -36.49 1.50
CA PRO A 166 3.49 -37.56 1.63
C PRO A 166 3.61 -38.13 3.06
N SER A 167 2.54 -38.04 3.84
CA SER A 167 2.45 -38.75 5.11
C SER A 167 2.73 -40.21 4.78
N LEU A 168 3.84 -40.75 5.27
CA LEU A 168 4.11 -42.18 5.26
C LEU A 168 2.97 -42.86 6.04
N ILE A 169 1.87 -43.14 5.34
CA ILE A 169 0.80 -44.00 5.85
C ILE A 169 1.50 -45.32 6.16
N GLY A 170 1.52 -45.64 7.44
CA GLY A 170 2.28 -46.73 8.00
C GLY A 170 2.22 -48.01 7.15
N SER A 171 3.39 -48.54 6.83
CA SER A 171 3.52 -49.87 6.23
C SER A 171 2.69 -50.86 7.05
N PRO A 172 1.84 -51.66 6.42
CA PRO A 172 1.12 -52.72 7.16
C PRO A 172 2.12 -53.66 7.78
N VAL A 173 2.08 -53.80 9.11
CA VAL A 173 2.83 -54.82 9.82
C VAL A 173 2.22 -56.18 9.45
N ILE A 174 2.87 -56.90 8.56
CA ILE A 174 2.50 -58.29 8.26
C ILE A 174 2.96 -59.12 9.45
N VAL A 175 2.05 -59.50 10.34
CA VAL A 175 2.28 -60.51 11.36
C VAL A 175 2.08 -61.86 10.70
N SER A 176 3.15 -62.60 10.43
CA SER A 176 3.11 -64.02 10.07
C SER A 176 2.94 -64.86 11.34
N VAL A 177 1.87 -65.70 11.36
CA VAL A 177 1.60 -66.70 12.36
C VAL A 177 2.22 -68.02 11.93
#